data_337aeae33897d1fc3d1c24906cc8658c
#
_entry.id   337aeae33897d1fc3d1c24906cc8658c
#
_cell.length_a   1.000
_cell.length_b   1.000
_cell.length_c   1.000
_cell.angle_alpha   90.00
_cell.angle_beta   90.00
_cell.angle_gamma   90.00
#
_symmetry.space_group_name_H-M   'P 1'
#
loop_
_entity.id
_entity.type
_entity.pdbx_description
1 polymer ?
#
loop_
_entity_poly.entity_id
_entity_poly.type
_entity_poly.pdbx_seq_one_letter_code
_entity_poly.pdbx_strand_id
1 'polypeptide(L)'
;MSYRLIAIDVDGTLLTTRRTVTPRTVRAIETAIMAGKRVALCTGRSFHSARSIAEQVHPSTSLIFHSGALIFESLNGPLLRAVNLPRDLAFDIVDYCKQAGYDPLVYDPVPESRHIWYEPARRPNEWRSRYIEANTGRACLIADLREAPVMHPAQIAVAGHREEIERLRMQLGRRWPQVGMILSRSTMVAEYWFMEVVPSEVSKAQALEFLGAAFGIRPAEMIGVGDNFNDLDMIAYAGLGVAMDNAPDDVKAAADLVAPSNDEEGVAYVIERFLL
;
A
#
# COMPACT_ATOMS: atom_id res chain seq x y z
N MET A 1 15.33 18.39 -16.03
CA MET A 1 14.56 18.71 -14.80
C MET A 1 15.18 17.94 -13.65
N SER A 2 15.28 18.50 -12.47
CA SER A 2 15.83 17.79 -11.29
C SER A 2 14.67 17.24 -10.46
N TYR A 3 14.64 15.94 -10.19
CA TYR A 3 13.68 15.35 -9.28
C TYR A 3 13.99 15.77 -7.85
N ARG A 4 12.95 15.94 -7.03
CA ARG A 4 13.03 16.45 -5.65
C ARG A 4 12.45 15.49 -4.62
N LEU A 5 11.57 14.58 -5.06
CA LEU A 5 10.94 13.56 -4.22
C LEU A 5 10.97 12.20 -4.93
N ILE A 6 11.27 11.15 -4.19
CA ILE A 6 11.07 9.77 -4.61
C ILE A 6 10.11 9.08 -3.65
N ALA A 7 9.09 8.43 -4.18
CA ALA A 7 8.21 7.53 -3.44
C ALA A 7 8.52 6.09 -3.81
N ILE A 8 8.72 5.26 -2.80
CA ILE A 8 9.22 3.89 -2.94
C ILE A 8 8.23 2.95 -2.28
N ASP A 9 7.68 2.01 -3.04
CA ASP A 9 6.95 0.89 -2.44
C ASP A 9 7.88 0.02 -1.58
N VAL A 10 7.30 -0.77 -0.70
CA VAL A 10 8.06 -1.56 0.28
C VAL A 10 8.22 -3.01 -0.16
N ASP A 11 7.12 -3.72 -0.41
CA ASP A 11 7.15 -5.16 -0.65
C ASP A 11 7.41 -5.48 -2.11
N GLY A 12 8.54 -6.11 -2.42
CA GLY A 12 8.95 -6.38 -3.80
C GLY A 12 9.67 -5.22 -4.48
N THR A 13 9.80 -4.08 -3.79
CA THR A 13 10.50 -2.88 -4.29
C THR A 13 11.68 -2.53 -3.38
N LEU A 14 11.43 -1.98 -2.19
CA LEU A 14 12.49 -1.63 -1.23
C LEU A 14 13.12 -2.87 -0.59
N LEU A 15 12.28 -3.84 -0.24
CA LEU A 15 12.69 -5.07 0.40
C LEU A 15 13.10 -6.11 -0.63
N THR A 16 14.25 -6.76 -0.38
CA THR A 16 14.66 -7.97 -1.08
C THR A 16 13.69 -9.13 -0.83
N THR A 17 13.80 -10.22 -1.58
CA THR A 17 13.07 -11.47 -1.32
C THR A 17 13.34 -12.03 0.09
N ARG A 18 14.49 -11.67 0.70
CA ARG A 18 14.84 -12.00 2.10
C ARG A 18 14.22 -11.04 3.12
N ARG A 19 13.37 -10.10 2.68
CA ARG A 19 12.71 -9.07 3.50
C ARG A 19 13.70 -8.17 4.25
N THR A 20 14.79 -7.80 3.63
CA THR A 20 15.80 -6.87 4.15
C THR A 20 15.99 -5.69 3.23
N VAL A 21 16.34 -4.53 3.79
CA VAL A 21 16.84 -3.39 3.00
C VAL A 21 18.36 -3.54 2.87
N THR A 22 18.88 -3.41 1.66
CA THR A 22 20.33 -3.58 1.46
C THR A 22 21.13 -2.37 1.95
N PRO A 23 22.38 -2.55 2.41
CA PRO A 23 23.21 -1.43 2.84
C PRO A 23 23.45 -0.39 1.75
N ARG A 24 23.47 -0.76 0.47
CA ARG A 24 23.60 0.20 -0.64
C ARG A 24 22.35 1.06 -0.78
N THR A 25 21.17 0.44 -0.71
CA THR A 25 19.89 1.17 -0.75
C THR A 25 19.77 2.15 0.41
N VAL A 26 20.15 1.75 1.64
CA VAL A 26 20.16 2.64 2.79
C VAL A 26 21.10 3.85 2.53
N ARG A 27 22.34 3.60 2.09
CA ARG A 27 23.30 4.69 1.77
C ARG A 27 22.81 5.62 0.65
N ALA A 28 22.17 5.08 -0.37
CA ALA A 28 21.60 5.90 -1.45
C ALA A 28 20.48 6.82 -0.93
N ILE A 29 19.61 6.32 -0.06
CA ILE A 29 18.55 7.11 0.59
C ILE A 29 19.17 8.19 1.51
N GLU A 30 20.14 7.84 2.34
CA GLU A 30 20.84 8.80 3.20
C GLU A 30 21.48 9.92 2.37
N THR A 31 22.17 9.57 1.28
CA THR A 31 22.81 10.55 0.40
C THR A 31 21.78 11.48 -0.25
N ALA A 32 20.64 10.94 -0.69
CA ALA A 32 19.57 11.75 -1.27
C ALA A 32 18.99 12.74 -0.24
N ILE A 33 18.75 12.29 1.00
CA ILE A 33 18.24 13.15 2.06
C ILE A 33 19.27 14.24 2.43
N MET A 34 20.55 13.89 2.52
CA MET A 34 21.63 14.86 2.75
C MET A 34 21.77 15.88 1.61
N ALA A 35 21.45 15.50 0.38
CA ALA A 35 21.37 16.39 -0.77
C ALA A 35 20.09 17.24 -0.82
N GLY A 36 19.26 17.22 0.22
CA GLY A 36 18.02 17.99 0.32
C GLY A 36 16.84 17.40 -0.47
N LYS A 37 16.95 16.15 -0.90
CA LYS A 37 15.84 15.44 -1.56
C LYS A 37 14.90 14.85 -0.51
N ARG A 38 13.64 14.65 -0.90
CA ARG A 38 12.66 13.95 -0.06
C ARG A 38 12.52 12.50 -0.50
N VAL A 39 12.44 11.63 0.48
CA VAL A 39 12.18 10.19 0.29
C VAL A 39 10.91 9.85 1.04
N ALA A 40 10.00 9.13 0.40
CA ALA A 40 8.77 8.62 1.01
C ALA A 40 8.68 7.10 0.82
N LEU A 41 8.37 6.37 1.88
CA LEU A 41 7.96 4.97 1.79
C LEU A 41 6.44 4.93 1.62
N CYS A 42 5.97 4.20 0.61
CA CYS A 42 4.56 4.16 0.23
C CYS A 42 4.06 2.72 0.17
N THR A 43 3.29 2.26 1.17
CA THR A 43 2.93 0.85 1.32
C THR A 43 1.48 0.64 1.70
N GLY A 44 0.89 -0.50 1.29
CA GLY A 44 -0.39 -0.99 1.80
C GLY A 44 -0.33 -1.50 3.25
N ARG A 45 0.88 -1.68 3.81
CA ARG A 45 1.06 -2.14 5.19
C ARG A 45 0.50 -1.13 6.20
N SER A 46 0.11 -1.64 7.37
CA SER A 46 -0.18 -0.79 8.53
C SER A 46 1.10 -0.24 9.16
N PHE A 47 0.97 0.83 9.95
CA PHE A 47 2.06 1.38 10.74
C PHE A 47 2.79 0.31 11.58
N HIS A 48 2.04 -0.56 12.27
CA HIS A 48 2.63 -1.62 13.10
C HIS A 48 3.49 -2.61 12.31
N SER A 49 3.09 -2.93 11.07
CA SER A 49 3.79 -3.94 10.27
C SER A 49 4.98 -3.37 9.47
N ALA A 50 5.05 -2.06 9.30
CA ALA A 50 6.10 -1.43 8.51
C ALA A 50 7.04 -0.49 9.29
N ARG A 51 6.72 -0.19 10.55
CA ARG A 51 7.56 0.68 11.40
C ARG A 51 9.00 0.22 11.48
N SER A 52 9.23 -1.07 11.74
CA SER A 52 10.58 -1.64 11.84
C SER A 52 11.38 -1.55 10.53
N ILE A 53 10.70 -1.48 9.38
CA ILE A 53 11.32 -1.25 8.08
C ILE A 53 11.73 0.21 7.96
N ALA A 54 10.85 1.14 8.30
CA ALA A 54 11.14 2.58 8.28
C ALA A 54 12.31 2.94 9.22
N GLU A 55 12.42 2.27 10.38
CA GLU A 55 13.53 2.42 11.33
C GLU A 55 14.89 2.01 10.75
N GLN A 56 14.91 1.09 9.77
CA GLN A 56 16.14 0.64 9.10
C GLN A 56 16.59 1.59 7.97
N VAL A 57 15.74 2.50 7.53
CA VAL A 57 16.03 3.37 6.39
C VAL A 57 16.64 4.70 6.86
N HIS A 58 15.80 5.69 7.15
CA HIS A 58 16.27 6.99 7.65
C HIS A 58 15.14 7.72 8.38
N PRO A 59 15.39 8.35 9.54
CA PRO A 59 14.33 8.97 10.36
C PRO A 59 13.59 10.12 9.67
N SER A 60 14.17 10.77 8.67
CA SER A 60 13.53 11.86 7.91
C SER A 60 12.70 11.38 6.71
N THR A 61 12.57 10.07 6.52
CA THR A 61 11.74 9.51 5.45
C THR A 61 10.27 9.73 5.77
N SER A 62 9.52 10.28 4.81
CA SER A 62 8.05 10.38 4.92
C SER A 62 7.42 9.00 4.82
N LEU A 63 6.33 8.78 5.52
CA LEU A 63 5.72 7.46 5.64
C LEU A 63 4.27 7.50 5.22
N ILE A 64 3.93 6.68 4.23
CA ILE A 64 2.59 6.48 3.69
C ILE A 64 2.21 5.03 3.94
N PHE A 65 1.19 4.81 4.78
CA PHE A 65 0.67 3.49 5.15
C PHE A 65 -0.78 3.32 4.68
N HIS A 66 -1.27 2.07 4.68
CA HIS A 66 -2.61 1.73 4.22
C HIS A 66 -2.90 2.39 2.86
N SER A 67 -1.96 2.24 1.92
CA SER A 67 -2.08 2.74 0.55
C SER A 67 -2.40 4.24 0.43
N GLY A 68 -2.10 5.04 1.48
CA GLY A 68 -2.37 6.49 1.50
C GLY A 68 -3.39 6.97 2.52
N ALA A 69 -4.04 6.06 3.26
CA ALA A 69 -4.97 6.43 4.32
C ALA A 69 -4.29 7.10 5.53
N LEU A 70 -3.00 6.81 5.75
CA LEU A 70 -2.22 7.30 6.87
C LEU A 70 -0.89 7.87 6.38
N ILE A 71 -0.63 9.15 6.66
CA ILE A 71 0.61 9.82 6.23
C ILE A 71 1.26 10.54 7.42
N PHE A 72 2.53 10.23 7.66
CA PHE A 72 3.39 10.96 8.57
C PHE A 72 4.47 11.72 7.79
N GLU A 73 4.84 12.91 8.29
CA GLU A 73 5.94 13.68 7.70
C GLU A 73 7.28 12.94 7.74
N SER A 74 7.52 12.23 8.83
CA SER A 74 8.69 11.37 9.03
C SER A 74 8.40 10.33 10.12
N LEU A 75 9.35 9.45 10.41
CA LEU A 75 9.18 8.36 11.38
C LEU A 75 8.76 8.84 12.78
N ASN A 76 9.28 9.97 13.22
CA ASN A 76 8.95 10.59 14.51
C ASN A 76 8.34 11.99 14.33
N GLY A 77 7.92 12.30 13.11
CA GLY A 77 7.31 13.58 12.75
C GLY A 77 5.79 13.60 13.00
N PRO A 78 5.16 14.73 12.70
CA PRO A 78 3.74 14.88 12.89
C PRO A 78 2.94 13.97 11.94
N LEU A 79 1.77 13.57 12.41
CA LEU A 79 0.72 13.00 11.59
C LEU A 79 0.17 14.09 10.65
N LEU A 80 0.25 13.86 9.35
CA LEU A 80 -0.23 14.80 8.33
C LEU A 80 -1.64 14.47 7.83
N ARG A 81 -1.97 13.17 7.76
CA ARG A 81 -3.26 12.70 7.25
C ARG A 81 -3.65 11.37 7.88
N ALA A 82 -4.95 11.25 8.23
CA ALA A 82 -5.58 9.98 8.59
C ALA A 82 -7.02 9.99 8.04
N VAL A 83 -7.35 8.98 7.23
CA VAL A 83 -8.66 8.86 6.56
C VAL A 83 -9.19 7.46 6.79
N ASN A 84 -10.47 7.37 7.17
CA ASN A 84 -11.16 6.12 7.48
C ASN A 84 -12.51 6.07 6.78
N LEU A 85 -13.04 4.87 6.55
CA LEU A 85 -14.38 4.65 6.01
C LEU A 85 -15.45 5.01 7.06
N PRO A 86 -16.56 5.64 6.66
CA PRO A 86 -17.74 5.75 7.51
C PRO A 86 -18.25 4.34 7.90
N ARG A 87 -18.63 4.15 9.18
CA ARG A 87 -19.05 2.86 9.71
C ARG A 87 -20.16 2.20 8.89
N ASP A 88 -21.26 2.91 8.68
CA ASP A 88 -22.43 2.35 8.03
C ASP A 88 -22.10 1.89 6.60
N LEU A 89 -21.39 2.75 5.85
CA LEU A 89 -20.92 2.41 4.51
C LEU A 89 -20.02 1.16 4.51
N ALA A 90 -19.08 1.09 5.45
CA ALA A 90 -18.15 -0.04 5.56
C ALA A 90 -18.89 -1.35 5.83
N PHE A 91 -19.81 -1.35 6.78
CA PHE A 91 -20.52 -2.57 7.15
C PHE A 91 -21.63 -2.97 6.16
N ASP A 92 -22.18 -2.04 5.39
CA ASP A 92 -23.04 -2.37 4.24
C ASP A 92 -22.24 -3.06 3.13
N ILE A 93 -20.99 -2.65 2.90
CA ILE A 93 -20.07 -3.32 1.96
C ILE A 93 -19.66 -4.70 2.51
N VAL A 94 -19.37 -4.82 3.81
CA VAL A 94 -19.08 -6.12 4.46
C VAL A 94 -20.23 -7.10 4.23
N ASP A 95 -21.46 -6.68 4.49
CA ASP A 95 -22.63 -7.53 4.30
C ASP A 95 -22.84 -7.94 2.85
N TYR A 96 -22.63 -7.02 1.93
CA TYR A 96 -22.69 -7.33 0.51
C TYR A 96 -21.63 -8.37 0.11
N CYS A 97 -20.39 -8.20 0.57
CA CYS A 97 -19.33 -9.19 0.32
C CYS A 97 -19.72 -10.57 0.89
N LYS A 98 -20.27 -10.61 2.11
CA LYS A 98 -20.76 -11.83 2.76
C LYS A 98 -21.87 -12.49 1.95
N GLN A 99 -22.85 -11.73 1.46
CA GLN A 99 -23.95 -12.23 0.62
C GLN A 99 -23.46 -12.74 -0.74
N ALA A 100 -22.41 -12.12 -1.28
CA ALA A 100 -21.76 -12.55 -2.52
C ALA A 100 -20.80 -13.75 -2.32
N GLY A 101 -20.72 -14.31 -1.10
CA GLY A 101 -19.94 -15.51 -0.80
C GLY A 101 -18.46 -15.25 -0.51
N TYR A 102 -18.09 -14.00 -0.19
CA TYR A 102 -16.72 -13.64 0.21
C TYR A 102 -16.60 -13.53 1.74
N ASP A 103 -15.38 -13.67 2.22
CA ASP A 103 -15.02 -13.58 3.63
C ASP A 103 -14.15 -12.33 3.87
N PRO A 104 -14.77 -11.13 4.08
CA PRO A 104 -14.04 -9.88 4.26
C PRO A 104 -13.25 -9.85 5.58
N LEU A 105 -12.19 -9.05 5.58
CA LEU A 105 -11.43 -8.63 6.75
C LEU A 105 -11.70 -7.15 6.98
N VAL A 106 -11.83 -6.73 8.24
CA VAL A 106 -12.06 -5.34 8.62
C VAL A 106 -10.90 -4.86 9.48
N TYR A 107 -10.32 -3.72 9.15
CA TYR A 107 -9.16 -3.18 9.85
C TYR A 107 -9.57 -2.06 10.80
N ASP A 108 -8.97 -2.04 11.98
CA ASP A 108 -9.10 -0.92 12.92
C ASP A 108 -8.82 0.41 12.24
N PRO A 109 -9.38 1.52 12.76
CA PRO A 109 -9.13 2.85 12.21
C PRO A 109 -7.65 3.25 12.29
N VAL A 110 -7.19 4.05 11.33
CA VAL A 110 -5.92 4.76 11.46
C VAL A 110 -6.10 5.97 12.40
N PRO A 111 -5.07 6.38 13.13
CA PRO A 111 -3.66 5.94 13.05
C PRO A 111 -3.34 4.66 13.82
N GLU A 112 -4.19 4.17 14.71
CA GLU A 112 -3.90 3.03 15.59
C GLU A 112 -3.74 1.73 14.81
N SER A 113 -4.75 1.36 14.00
CA SER A 113 -4.79 0.18 13.12
C SER A 113 -4.16 -1.08 13.74
N ARG A 114 -4.60 -1.41 14.99
CA ARG A 114 -4.00 -2.48 15.78
C ARG A 114 -4.48 -3.85 15.36
N HIS A 115 -5.79 -4.00 15.09
CA HIS A 115 -6.43 -5.29 14.86
C HIS A 115 -6.95 -5.45 13.44
N ILE A 116 -7.11 -6.71 13.07
CA ILE A 116 -7.76 -7.17 11.84
C ILE A 116 -8.87 -8.11 12.27
N TRP A 117 -10.10 -7.68 12.09
CA TRP A 117 -11.30 -8.43 12.51
C TRP A 117 -11.77 -9.35 11.38
N TYR A 118 -12.13 -10.58 11.74
CA TYR A 118 -12.59 -11.57 10.78
C TYR A 118 -13.58 -12.55 11.39
N GLU A 119 -14.45 -13.12 10.56
CA GLU A 119 -15.39 -14.19 10.92
C GLU A 119 -14.82 -15.58 10.56
N PRO A 120 -15.43 -16.68 11.05
CA PRO A 120 -15.13 -18.01 10.51
C PRO A 120 -15.30 -18.05 8.99
N ALA A 121 -14.39 -18.71 8.28
CA ALA A 121 -14.47 -18.81 6.83
C ALA A 121 -15.70 -19.59 6.39
N ARG A 122 -16.42 -19.09 5.39
CA ARG A 122 -17.57 -19.77 4.74
C ARG A 122 -17.11 -20.75 3.68
N ARG A 123 -15.95 -20.46 3.08
CA ARG A 123 -15.32 -21.32 2.07
C ARG A 123 -13.80 -21.38 2.28
N PRO A 124 -13.13 -22.46 1.83
CA PRO A 124 -11.68 -22.51 1.85
C PRO A 124 -11.08 -21.35 1.05
N ASN A 125 -10.12 -20.65 1.67
CA ASN A 125 -9.36 -19.58 1.04
C ASN A 125 -7.94 -19.61 1.61
N GLU A 126 -7.01 -20.16 0.85
CA GLU A 126 -5.63 -20.38 1.28
C GLU A 126 -4.91 -19.06 1.60
N TRP A 127 -5.12 -18.03 0.76
CA TRP A 127 -4.55 -16.71 1.02
C TRP A 127 -4.99 -16.17 2.38
N ARG A 128 -6.31 -16.21 2.63
CA ARG A 128 -6.88 -15.70 3.89
C ARG A 128 -6.34 -16.45 5.10
N SER A 129 -6.22 -17.77 5.01
CA SER A 129 -5.69 -18.59 6.10
C SER A 129 -4.23 -18.22 6.39
N ARG A 130 -3.38 -18.16 5.38
CA ARG A 130 -1.97 -17.75 5.50
C ARG A 130 -1.83 -16.30 6.00
N TYR A 131 -2.71 -15.41 5.55
CA TYR A 131 -2.68 -14.01 5.97
C TYR A 131 -3.05 -13.86 7.46
N ILE A 132 -4.09 -14.56 7.93
CA ILE A 132 -4.47 -14.59 9.34
C ILE A 132 -3.35 -15.19 10.19
N GLU A 133 -2.75 -16.30 9.75
CA GLU A 133 -1.64 -16.93 10.43
C GLU A 133 -0.43 -16.00 10.55
N ALA A 134 -0.06 -15.32 9.48
CA ALA A 134 1.03 -14.33 9.48
C ALA A 134 0.74 -13.10 10.36
N ASN A 135 -0.52 -12.86 10.71
CA ASN A 135 -0.98 -11.74 11.54
C ASN A 135 -1.59 -12.18 12.87
N THR A 136 -1.25 -13.37 13.40
CA THR A 136 -1.85 -13.97 14.60
C THR A 136 -1.89 -13.02 15.81
N GLY A 137 -0.87 -12.16 15.97
CA GLY A 137 -0.82 -11.16 17.07
C GLY A 137 -1.80 -9.98 16.91
N ARG A 138 -2.46 -9.86 15.75
CA ARG A 138 -3.39 -8.76 15.39
C ARG A 138 -4.74 -9.25 14.90
N ALA A 139 -4.81 -10.48 14.42
CA ALA A 139 -6.03 -11.05 13.86
C ALA A 139 -7.00 -11.45 15.01
N CYS A 140 -8.20 -10.89 14.97
CA CYS A 140 -9.23 -11.07 15.99
C CYS A 140 -10.45 -11.77 15.37
N LEU A 141 -10.71 -13.00 15.82
CA LEU A 141 -11.89 -13.75 15.41
C LEU A 141 -13.12 -13.24 16.15
N ILE A 142 -14.20 -12.99 15.43
CA ILE A 142 -15.49 -12.59 15.98
C ILE A 142 -16.64 -13.34 15.28
N ALA A 143 -17.76 -13.48 15.95
CA ALA A 143 -18.91 -14.21 15.41
C ALA A 143 -19.61 -13.44 14.29
N ASP A 144 -19.74 -12.13 14.43
CA ASP A 144 -20.28 -11.22 13.40
C ASP A 144 -19.44 -9.93 13.36
N LEU A 145 -18.95 -9.59 12.17
CA LEU A 145 -18.16 -8.37 11.95
C LEU A 145 -18.92 -7.09 12.33
N ARG A 146 -20.25 -7.08 12.27
CA ARG A 146 -21.05 -5.93 12.73
C ARG A 146 -20.88 -5.62 14.22
N GLU A 147 -20.50 -6.63 15.02
CA GLU A 147 -20.21 -6.49 16.45
C GLU A 147 -18.75 -6.05 16.73
N ALA A 148 -17.92 -5.96 15.71
CA ALA A 148 -16.54 -5.50 15.88
C ALA A 148 -16.53 -4.07 16.47
N PRO A 149 -15.65 -3.80 17.47
CA PRO A 149 -15.58 -2.49 18.13
C PRO A 149 -14.86 -1.45 17.26
N VAL A 150 -15.25 -1.37 15.98
CA VAL A 150 -14.64 -0.52 14.96
C VAL A 150 -15.66 0.52 14.51
N MET A 151 -15.43 1.79 14.85
CA MET A 151 -16.34 2.88 14.47
C MET A 151 -16.08 3.39 13.05
N HIS A 152 -14.84 3.45 12.64
CA HIS A 152 -14.42 3.94 11.33
C HIS A 152 -13.29 3.07 10.80
N PRO A 153 -13.58 1.96 10.10
CA PRO A 153 -12.52 1.09 9.54
C PRO A 153 -11.56 1.85 8.64
N ALA A 154 -10.26 1.53 8.74
CA ALA A 154 -9.28 2.06 7.79
C ALA A 154 -9.55 1.52 6.38
N GLN A 155 -9.88 0.24 6.31
CA GLN A 155 -10.16 -0.48 5.06
C GLN A 155 -10.94 -1.76 5.33
N ILE A 156 -11.57 -2.28 4.27
CA ILE A 156 -12.08 -3.64 4.18
C ILE A 156 -11.22 -4.37 3.16
N ALA A 157 -10.86 -5.62 3.43
CA ALA A 157 -10.07 -6.39 2.48
C ALA A 157 -10.76 -7.70 2.12
N VAL A 158 -10.65 -8.07 0.85
CA VAL A 158 -11.17 -9.32 0.31
C VAL A 158 -10.12 -9.95 -0.58
N ALA A 159 -9.97 -11.27 -0.50
CA ALA A 159 -9.07 -12.02 -1.36
C ALA A 159 -9.79 -13.14 -2.09
N GLY A 160 -9.34 -13.42 -3.32
CA GLY A 160 -9.88 -14.47 -4.17
C GLY A 160 -9.10 -14.58 -5.48
N HIS A 161 -9.54 -15.43 -6.38
CA HIS A 161 -8.98 -15.50 -7.72
C HIS A 161 -9.28 -14.22 -8.52
N ARG A 162 -8.42 -13.92 -9.50
CA ARG A 162 -8.49 -12.66 -10.28
C ARG A 162 -9.91 -12.35 -10.78
N GLU A 163 -10.53 -13.30 -11.46
CA GLU A 163 -11.87 -13.11 -12.05
C GLU A 163 -12.96 -12.84 -11.00
N GLU A 164 -12.86 -13.48 -9.83
CA GLU A 164 -13.78 -13.25 -8.72
C GLU A 164 -13.64 -11.84 -8.15
N ILE A 165 -12.40 -11.41 -7.92
CA ILE A 165 -12.10 -10.09 -7.37
C ILE A 165 -12.46 -8.97 -8.36
N GLU A 166 -12.17 -9.14 -9.65
CA GLU A 166 -12.56 -8.18 -10.69
C GLU A 166 -14.09 -8.08 -10.80
N ARG A 167 -14.81 -9.18 -10.70
CA ARG A 167 -16.28 -9.19 -10.68
C ARG A 167 -16.82 -8.45 -9.46
N LEU A 168 -16.28 -8.74 -8.28
CA LEU A 168 -16.68 -8.07 -7.05
C LEU A 168 -16.38 -6.57 -7.13
N ARG A 169 -15.21 -6.18 -7.64
CA ARG A 169 -14.82 -4.79 -7.86
C ARG A 169 -15.83 -4.03 -8.71
N MET A 170 -16.24 -4.64 -9.84
CA MET A 170 -17.24 -4.02 -10.70
C MET A 170 -18.60 -3.87 -10.02
N GLN A 171 -19.02 -4.85 -9.23
CA GLN A 171 -20.29 -4.81 -8.48
C GLN A 171 -20.27 -3.72 -7.41
N LEU A 172 -19.19 -3.66 -6.62
CA LEU A 172 -19.01 -2.64 -5.59
C LEU A 172 -18.94 -1.23 -6.18
N GLY A 173 -18.18 -1.03 -7.27
CA GLY A 173 -18.03 0.26 -7.91
C GLY A 173 -19.33 0.81 -8.50
N ARG A 174 -20.24 -0.06 -8.97
CA ARG A 174 -21.58 0.35 -9.42
C ARG A 174 -22.48 0.77 -8.27
N ARG A 175 -22.36 0.10 -7.13
CA ARG A 175 -23.25 0.32 -5.97
C ARG A 175 -22.74 1.43 -5.06
N TRP A 176 -21.44 1.56 -4.90
CA TRP A 176 -20.78 2.54 -4.03
C TRP A 176 -19.65 3.27 -4.77
N PRO A 177 -19.99 4.19 -5.70
CA PRO A 177 -18.99 4.93 -6.47
C PRO A 177 -18.13 5.88 -5.62
N GLN A 178 -18.51 6.09 -4.35
CA GLN A 178 -17.80 6.91 -3.37
C GLN A 178 -16.69 6.18 -2.63
N VAL A 179 -16.38 4.90 -2.95
CA VAL A 179 -15.24 4.20 -2.38
C VAL A 179 -14.16 3.96 -3.43
N GLY A 180 -12.92 3.95 -2.99
CA GLY A 180 -11.77 3.47 -3.74
C GLY A 180 -11.62 1.96 -3.62
N MET A 181 -11.08 1.33 -4.66
CA MET A 181 -10.75 -0.10 -4.66
C MET A 181 -9.37 -0.30 -5.23
N ILE A 182 -8.45 -0.72 -4.38
CA ILE A 182 -7.06 -0.94 -4.71
C ILE A 182 -6.85 -2.44 -4.88
N LEU A 183 -6.29 -2.83 -6.01
CA LEU A 183 -6.00 -4.23 -6.32
C LEU A 183 -4.50 -4.48 -6.26
N SER A 184 -4.12 -5.61 -5.69
CA SER A 184 -2.77 -6.12 -5.76
C SER A 184 -2.75 -7.61 -6.02
N ARG A 185 -1.72 -8.09 -6.72
CA ARG A 185 -1.45 -9.52 -6.82
C ARG A 185 -0.81 -9.98 -5.53
N SER A 186 -1.26 -11.11 -4.99
CA SER A 186 -0.72 -11.64 -3.76
C SER A 186 0.74 -12.09 -3.92
N THR A 187 1.57 -11.69 -2.98
CA THR A 187 2.94 -12.20 -2.84
C THR A 187 3.02 -13.49 -2.03
N MET A 188 1.93 -13.88 -1.35
CA MET A 188 1.86 -15.09 -0.50
C MET A 188 1.35 -16.31 -1.26
N VAL A 189 0.38 -16.11 -2.17
CA VAL A 189 -0.24 -17.15 -3.00
C VAL A 189 -0.46 -16.58 -4.39
N ALA A 190 0.36 -16.96 -5.35
CA ALA A 190 0.46 -16.33 -6.66
C ALA A 190 -0.85 -16.26 -7.47
N GLU A 191 -1.79 -17.16 -7.23
CA GLU A 191 -3.08 -17.24 -7.92
C GLU A 191 -4.13 -16.30 -7.34
N TYR A 192 -3.88 -15.72 -6.15
CA TYR A 192 -4.81 -14.86 -5.46
C TYR A 192 -4.53 -13.39 -5.69
N TRP A 193 -5.61 -12.65 -5.75
CA TRP A 193 -5.66 -11.20 -5.77
C TRP A 193 -6.25 -10.70 -4.46
N PHE A 194 -5.76 -9.56 -4.04
CA PHE A 194 -6.18 -8.87 -2.84
C PHE A 194 -6.79 -7.54 -3.25
N MET A 195 -7.98 -7.26 -2.76
CA MET A 195 -8.68 -6.00 -2.98
C MET A 195 -8.90 -5.30 -1.64
N GLU A 196 -8.44 -4.08 -1.55
CA GLU A 196 -8.71 -3.17 -0.44
C GLU A 196 -9.83 -2.22 -0.87
N VAL A 197 -10.90 -2.14 -0.08
CA VAL A 197 -11.94 -1.11 -0.20
C VAL A 197 -11.60 -0.02 0.81
N VAL A 198 -11.40 1.19 0.31
CA VAL A 198 -10.89 2.34 1.05
C VAL A 198 -11.75 3.58 0.74
N PRO A 199 -11.62 4.70 1.49
CA PRO A 199 -12.17 5.98 1.06
C PRO A 199 -11.71 6.36 -0.34
N SER A 200 -12.56 7.03 -1.13
CA SER A 200 -12.24 7.36 -2.54
C SER A 200 -11.03 8.25 -2.71
N GLU A 201 -10.68 9.02 -1.68
CA GLU A 201 -9.51 9.88 -1.62
C GLU A 201 -8.23 9.16 -1.13
N VAL A 202 -8.23 7.83 -1.09
CA VAL A 202 -7.10 7.01 -0.65
C VAL A 202 -6.53 6.23 -1.82
N SER A 203 -5.31 6.56 -2.21
CA SER A 203 -4.45 5.81 -3.11
C SER A 203 -3.01 6.29 -2.98
N LYS A 204 -2.05 5.55 -3.55
CA LYS A 204 -0.63 5.95 -3.52
C LYS A 204 -0.39 7.25 -4.30
N ALA A 205 -1.07 7.44 -5.44
CA ALA A 205 -1.01 8.68 -6.20
C ALA A 205 -1.52 9.88 -5.40
N GLN A 206 -2.68 9.74 -4.76
CA GLN A 206 -3.27 10.81 -3.95
C GLN A 206 -2.43 11.13 -2.71
N ALA A 207 -1.72 10.14 -2.15
CA ALA A 207 -0.76 10.39 -1.08
C ALA A 207 0.45 11.20 -1.58
N LEU A 208 0.93 10.92 -2.81
CA LEU A 208 1.98 11.75 -3.44
C LEU A 208 1.51 13.16 -3.75
N GLU A 209 0.30 13.30 -4.26
CA GLU A 209 -0.32 14.60 -4.49
C GLU A 209 -0.39 15.43 -3.20
N PHE A 210 -0.84 14.80 -2.11
CA PHE A 210 -0.89 15.43 -0.79
C PHE A 210 0.51 15.87 -0.30
N LEU A 211 1.51 15.00 -0.37
CA LEU A 211 2.89 15.35 0.00
C LEU A 211 3.47 16.42 -0.92
N GLY A 212 3.18 16.35 -2.21
CA GLY A 212 3.58 17.37 -3.19
C GLY A 212 3.05 18.75 -2.83
N ALA A 213 1.75 18.84 -2.51
CA ALA A 213 1.14 20.09 -2.06
C ALA A 213 1.75 20.60 -0.75
N ALA A 214 1.97 19.70 0.22
CA ALA A 214 2.56 20.04 1.52
C ALA A 214 3.99 20.57 1.42
N PHE A 215 4.78 20.07 0.45
CA PHE A 215 6.21 20.41 0.31
C PHE A 215 6.53 21.32 -0.88
N GLY A 216 5.52 21.75 -1.65
CA GLY A 216 5.72 22.57 -2.85
C GLY A 216 6.52 21.84 -3.94
N ILE A 217 6.21 20.55 -4.17
CA ILE A 217 6.84 19.69 -5.17
C ILE A 217 5.78 19.28 -6.20
N ARG A 218 6.05 19.56 -7.47
CA ARG A 218 5.11 19.23 -8.56
C ARG A 218 5.26 17.76 -8.97
N PRO A 219 4.24 17.13 -9.54
CA PRO A 219 4.34 15.75 -10.06
C PRO A 219 5.55 15.51 -10.97
N ALA A 220 5.84 16.45 -11.88
CA ALA A 220 7.02 16.39 -12.78
C ALA A 220 8.38 16.37 -12.05
N GLU A 221 8.42 16.67 -10.76
CA GLU A 221 9.61 16.65 -9.90
C GLU A 221 9.66 15.42 -8.98
N MET A 222 8.76 14.44 -9.23
CA MET A 222 8.63 13.22 -8.42
C MET A 222 9.04 11.99 -9.20
N ILE A 223 9.57 11.00 -8.49
CA ILE A 223 9.80 9.63 -8.97
C ILE A 223 8.88 8.71 -8.18
N GLY A 224 8.15 7.83 -8.84
CA GLY A 224 7.36 6.75 -8.22
C GLY A 224 7.94 5.40 -8.58
N VAL A 225 8.29 4.58 -7.59
CA VAL A 225 8.93 3.27 -7.79
C VAL A 225 8.06 2.19 -7.16
N GLY A 226 7.67 1.17 -7.93
CA GLY A 226 6.83 0.08 -7.46
C GLY A 226 6.96 -1.18 -8.29
N ASP A 227 6.31 -2.26 -7.86
CA ASP A 227 6.38 -3.56 -8.53
C ASP A 227 5.03 -4.25 -8.72
N ASN A 228 3.91 -3.68 -8.23
CA ASN A 228 2.63 -4.37 -8.24
C ASN A 228 1.50 -3.48 -8.77
N PHE A 229 0.33 -4.04 -8.94
CA PHE A 229 -0.84 -3.34 -9.51
C PHE A 229 -1.34 -2.17 -8.66
N ASN A 230 -1.13 -2.20 -7.34
CA ASN A 230 -1.42 -1.09 -6.44
C ASN A 230 -0.42 0.08 -6.53
N ASP A 231 0.62 -0.05 -7.35
CA ASP A 231 1.59 1.01 -7.63
C ASP A 231 1.30 1.75 -8.93
N LEU A 232 0.42 1.21 -9.78
CA LEU A 232 0.16 1.75 -11.11
C LEU A 232 -0.26 3.22 -11.09
N ASP A 233 -1.07 3.63 -10.14
CA ASP A 233 -1.51 5.01 -10.01
C ASP A 233 -0.35 5.94 -9.60
N MET A 234 0.52 5.50 -8.68
CA MET A 234 1.72 6.21 -8.27
C MET A 234 2.73 6.33 -9.43
N ILE A 235 2.96 5.22 -10.15
CA ILE A 235 3.83 5.17 -11.33
C ILE A 235 3.32 6.15 -12.40
N ALA A 236 2.02 6.14 -12.69
CA ALA A 236 1.43 7.03 -13.69
C ALA A 236 1.38 8.50 -13.27
N TYR A 237 1.30 8.78 -11.97
CA TYR A 237 1.22 10.15 -11.44
C TYR A 237 2.56 10.87 -11.40
N ALA A 238 3.64 10.16 -11.12
CA ALA A 238 4.98 10.73 -10.99
C ALA A 238 5.53 11.23 -12.34
N GLY A 239 6.44 12.20 -12.30
CA GLY A 239 7.14 12.68 -13.48
C GLY A 239 8.14 11.67 -14.07
N LEU A 240 8.51 10.66 -13.28
CA LEU A 240 9.20 9.44 -13.70
C LEU A 240 8.58 8.25 -12.97
N GLY A 241 7.81 7.47 -13.67
CA GLY A 241 7.26 6.22 -13.19
C GLY A 241 8.22 5.06 -13.43
N VAL A 242 8.57 4.34 -12.38
CA VAL A 242 9.55 3.25 -12.45
C VAL A 242 8.92 1.94 -11.95
N ALA A 243 8.97 0.91 -12.78
CA ALA A 243 8.66 -0.45 -12.39
C ALA A 243 9.95 -1.22 -12.06
N MET A 244 9.90 -2.09 -11.07
CA MET A 244 10.99 -3.03 -10.80
C MET A 244 10.97 -4.17 -11.84
N ASP A 245 12.13 -4.78 -12.15
CA ASP A 245 12.18 -5.89 -13.13
C ASP A 245 11.44 -7.16 -12.67
N ASN A 246 11.29 -7.34 -11.36
CA ASN A 246 10.45 -8.40 -10.79
C ASN A 246 8.93 -8.13 -10.87
N ALA A 247 8.51 -6.96 -11.36
CA ALA A 247 7.10 -6.62 -11.54
C ALA A 247 6.43 -7.44 -12.66
N PRO A 248 5.11 -7.67 -12.62
CA PRO A 248 4.35 -8.20 -13.75
C PRO A 248 4.52 -7.36 -15.02
N ASP A 249 4.43 -7.99 -16.19
CA ASP A 249 4.62 -7.32 -17.48
C ASP A 249 3.65 -6.14 -17.69
N ASP A 250 2.41 -6.26 -17.23
CA ASP A 250 1.42 -5.17 -17.29
C ASP A 250 1.88 -3.93 -16.48
N VAL A 251 2.57 -4.12 -15.36
CA VAL A 251 3.11 -3.03 -14.53
C VAL A 251 4.35 -2.43 -15.21
N LYS A 252 5.24 -3.28 -15.74
CA LYS A 252 6.41 -2.82 -16.51
C LYS A 252 6.01 -2.02 -17.73
N ALA A 253 4.97 -2.44 -18.44
CA ALA A 253 4.47 -1.76 -19.63
C ALA A 253 3.85 -0.38 -19.35
N ALA A 254 3.41 -0.14 -18.12
CA ALA A 254 2.82 1.14 -17.70
C ALA A 254 3.87 2.15 -17.18
N ALA A 255 5.12 1.73 -16.97
CA ALA A 255 6.18 2.57 -16.45
C ALA A 255 7.02 3.24 -17.56
N ASP A 256 7.60 4.39 -17.23
CA ASP A 256 8.57 5.08 -18.12
C ASP A 256 9.92 4.37 -18.14
N LEU A 257 10.25 3.66 -17.07
CA LEU A 257 11.53 2.96 -16.87
C LEU A 257 11.32 1.64 -16.14
N VAL A 258 12.05 0.61 -16.55
CA VAL A 258 12.21 -0.62 -15.78
C VAL A 258 13.59 -0.60 -15.11
N ALA A 259 13.61 -0.59 -13.78
CA ALA A 259 14.82 -0.67 -12.97
C ALA A 259 15.19 -2.14 -12.71
N PRO A 260 16.45 -2.44 -12.35
CA PRO A 260 16.82 -3.77 -11.85
C PRO A 260 15.86 -4.28 -10.77
N SER A 261 15.81 -5.58 -10.55
CA SER A 261 14.94 -6.19 -9.53
C SER A 261 15.27 -5.71 -8.11
N ASN A 262 14.36 -5.96 -7.19
CA ASN A 262 14.57 -5.67 -5.77
C ASN A 262 15.77 -6.43 -5.17
N ASP A 263 16.11 -7.62 -5.68
CA ASP A 263 17.29 -8.37 -5.27
C ASP A 263 18.59 -7.87 -5.93
N GLU A 264 18.48 -7.07 -6.99
CA GLU A 264 19.58 -6.43 -7.72
C GLU A 264 19.72 -4.93 -7.41
N GLU A 265 19.13 -4.50 -6.27
CA GLU A 265 19.25 -3.14 -5.73
C GLU A 265 18.69 -2.04 -6.67
N GLY A 266 17.57 -2.32 -7.35
CA GLY A 266 16.96 -1.38 -8.31
C GLY A 266 16.58 -0.03 -7.70
N VAL A 267 16.16 0.03 -6.43
CA VAL A 267 15.90 1.31 -5.74
C VAL A 267 17.16 2.15 -5.62
N ALA A 268 18.29 1.56 -5.23
CA ALA A 268 19.57 2.27 -5.17
C ALA A 268 19.98 2.79 -6.55
N TYR A 269 19.83 1.97 -7.59
CA TYR A 269 20.08 2.36 -8.98
C TYR A 269 19.25 3.59 -9.39
N VAL A 270 17.96 3.61 -9.08
CA VAL A 270 17.07 4.75 -9.42
C VAL A 270 17.50 6.02 -8.68
N ILE A 271 17.80 5.93 -7.40
CA ILE A 271 18.24 7.08 -6.60
C ILE A 271 19.55 7.64 -7.14
N GLU A 272 20.56 6.80 -7.33
CA GLU A 272 21.90 7.21 -7.77
C GLU A 272 21.90 7.81 -9.18
N ARG A 273 21.01 7.37 -10.05
CA ARG A 273 20.99 7.79 -11.44
C ARG A 273 20.09 8.98 -11.75
N PHE A 274 18.99 9.14 -11.04
CA PHE A 274 17.93 10.10 -11.39
C PHE A 274 17.62 11.12 -10.30
N LEU A 275 17.81 10.77 -9.02
CA LEU A 275 17.49 11.67 -7.93
C LEU A 275 18.71 12.51 -7.48
N LEU A 276 19.91 11.91 -7.51
CA LEU A 276 21.19 12.58 -7.18
C LEU A 276 21.78 13.25 -8.42
#